data_5b3125be007bb4281ac5949694fa3fc6
#
_entry.id   5b3125be007bb4281ac5949694fa3fc6
#
_cell.length_a   1.000
_cell.length_b   1.000
_cell.length_c   1.000
_cell.angle_alpha   90.00
_cell.angle_beta   90.00
_cell.angle_gamma   90.00
#
_symmetry.space_group_name_H-M   'P 1'
#
loop_
_entity.id
_entity.type
_entity.pdbx_description
1 polymer ?
#
loop_
_entity_poly.entity_id
_entity_poly.type
_entity_poly.pdbx_seq_one_letter_code
_entity_poly.pdbx_strand_id
1 'polypeptide(L)'
;MPLVQSSELHVERVLGPEVDTGLYKHPSTFEVLDNGDFYAAYYGGGGEYAWNTAVYGTRRLKGETAWSEPVAIASNPFQSMGNPVLWQAPGGDVWLFFVVRFGDTWSSSRIMAKISRDRCESWSDAFPITFEEGTMVRSRPIVLQNGGYLLPIYHETGRDTEKTGADTSSLFLRLAPGSRSWKASNKVYSRLGNLQPAVVPLGGDHYMAFCRRGGDYEPGDDGYVIRTESQDGGRTWSQGVETTFPNPNAAVELIRLANGHLLFVYNHSMDDRTPLRAALSLDGGMTFPFKRDIMAGKGSYAYPTALQTPDGRIHVMFTSNDRTTIRLATFEESFLLSGD
;
A
#
# COMPACT_ATOMS: atom_id res chain seq x y z
N MET A 1 2.88 8.41 39.46
CA MET A 1 2.51 8.09 38.07
C MET A 1 3.51 8.82 37.19
N PRO A 2 4.31 8.14 36.36
CA PRO A 2 5.12 8.83 35.37
C PRO A 2 4.17 9.52 34.39
N LEU A 3 4.43 10.79 34.11
CA LEU A 3 3.78 11.54 33.05
C LEU A 3 4.01 10.79 31.75
N VAL A 4 2.95 10.29 31.13
CA VAL A 4 2.98 9.77 29.76
C VAL A 4 3.33 10.97 28.90
N GLN A 5 4.59 11.03 28.44
CA GLN A 5 4.96 11.96 27.38
C GLN A 5 4.06 11.62 26.19
N SER A 6 3.22 12.57 25.76
CA SER A 6 2.45 12.45 24.54
C SER A 6 3.46 12.25 23.41
N SER A 7 3.41 11.09 22.76
CA SER A 7 4.23 10.84 21.60
C SER A 7 3.82 11.82 20.50
N GLU A 8 4.69 12.74 20.18
CA GLU A 8 4.41 13.73 19.14
C GLU A 8 4.43 13.04 17.77
N LEU A 9 3.49 13.41 16.93
CA LEU A 9 3.51 13.09 15.52
C LEU A 9 4.67 13.87 14.87
N HIS A 10 5.63 13.16 14.28
CA HIS A 10 6.69 13.75 13.48
C HIS A 10 6.45 13.45 12.00
N VAL A 11 6.48 14.48 11.15
CA VAL A 11 6.34 14.34 9.70
C VAL A 11 7.53 14.95 9.00
N GLU A 12 8.31 14.12 8.32
CA GLU A 12 9.47 14.54 7.53
C GLU A 12 9.21 14.44 6.03
N ARG A 13 9.96 15.21 5.25
CA ARG A 13 10.00 15.08 3.80
C ARG A 13 11.13 14.13 3.41
N VAL A 14 10.77 13.05 2.72
CA VAL A 14 11.71 12.07 2.21
C VAL A 14 12.34 12.55 0.90
N LEU A 15 11.49 12.91 -0.08
CA LEU A 15 11.89 13.41 -1.40
C LEU A 15 10.93 14.51 -1.83
N GLY A 16 11.42 15.43 -2.66
CA GLY A 16 10.66 16.52 -3.24
C GLY A 16 10.85 16.65 -4.75
N PRO A 17 10.24 17.68 -5.37
CA PRO A 17 10.30 17.90 -6.81
C PRO A 17 11.71 18.21 -7.34
N GLU A 18 12.64 18.61 -6.47
CA GLU A 18 14.04 18.90 -6.82
C GLU A 18 14.84 17.65 -7.18
N VAL A 19 14.38 16.45 -6.82
CA VAL A 19 15.07 15.19 -7.11
C VAL A 19 14.88 14.82 -8.57
N ASP A 20 15.96 14.59 -9.29
CA ASP A 20 15.98 14.34 -10.76
C ASP A 20 15.56 12.91 -11.13
N THR A 21 14.31 12.57 -10.81
CA THR A 21 13.63 11.33 -11.24
C THR A 21 12.32 11.62 -11.93
N GLY A 22 12.20 12.81 -12.51
CA GLY A 22 10.96 13.36 -13.03
C GLY A 22 10.11 14.02 -11.94
N LEU A 23 9.20 14.88 -12.35
CA LEU A 23 8.34 15.63 -11.42
C LEU A 23 7.41 14.71 -10.63
N TYR A 24 6.89 13.68 -11.27
CA TYR A 24 5.95 12.72 -10.69
C TYR A 24 6.67 11.71 -9.79
N LYS A 25 6.19 11.52 -8.55
CA LYS A 25 6.73 10.61 -7.53
C LYS A 25 5.59 9.93 -6.77
N HIS A 26 5.00 8.88 -7.40
CA HIS A 26 3.78 8.26 -6.84
C HIS A 26 3.46 6.88 -7.45
N PRO A 27 2.86 5.97 -6.66
CA PRO A 27 2.86 5.93 -5.20
C PRO A 27 4.21 5.52 -4.64
N SER A 28 4.39 5.75 -3.34
CA SER A 28 5.55 5.29 -2.59
C SER A 28 5.23 4.06 -1.74
N THR A 29 6.25 3.27 -1.50
CA THR A 29 6.30 2.13 -0.59
C THR A 29 7.62 2.15 0.16
N PHE A 30 7.70 1.50 1.31
CA PHE A 30 8.97 1.38 2.04
C PHE A 30 9.01 0.11 2.87
N GLU A 31 10.21 -0.28 3.26
CA GLU A 31 10.48 -1.36 4.20
C GLU A 31 11.53 -0.90 5.21
N VAL A 32 11.46 -1.40 6.44
CA VAL A 32 12.56 -1.33 7.40
C VAL A 32 13.23 -2.69 7.40
N LEU A 33 14.43 -2.72 6.83
CA LEU A 33 15.19 -3.95 6.62
C LEU A 33 15.67 -4.53 7.96
N ASP A 34 16.02 -5.80 7.96
CA ASP A 34 16.49 -6.55 9.14
C ASP A 34 17.74 -5.95 9.82
N ASN A 35 18.53 -5.13 9.09
CA ASN A 35 19.65 -4.35 9.64
C ASN A 35 19.20 -3.00 10.23
N GLY A 36 17.93 -2.64 10.07
CA GLY A 36 17.34 -1.39 10.57
C GLY A 36 17.43 -0.20 9.60
N ASP A 37 17.95 -0.39 8.39
CA ASP A 37 17.88 0.61 7.33
C ASP A 37 16.46 0.78 6.82
N PHE A 38 16.08 2.00 6.48
CA PHE A 38 14.86 2.26 5.70
C PHE A 38 15.19 2.19 4.21
N TYR A 39 14.41 1.44 3.47
CA TYR A 39 14.48 1.41 2.03
C TYR A 39 13.12 1.78 1.45
N ALA A 40 13.07 2.83 0.63
CA ALA A 40 11.84 3.30 0.00
C ALA A 40 11.91 3.11 -1.52
N ALA A 41 10.76 2.87 -2.14
CA ALA A 41 10.63 2.84 -3.58
C ALA A 41 9.38 3.61 -4.02
N TYR A 42 9.44 4.17 -5.22
CA TYR A 42 8.35 4.88 -5.86
C TYR A 42 8.51 4.80 -7.38
N TYR A 43 7.46 5.01 -8.14
CA TYR A 43 7.69 5.27 -9.56
C TYR A 43 7.74 6.77 -9.84
N GLY A 44 8.68 7.15 -10.68
CA GLY A 44 8.94 8.52 -11.10
C GLY A 44 8.96 8.62 -12.62
N GLY A 45 8.82 9.83 -13.12
CA GLY A 45 8.79 10.11 -14.55
C GLY A 45 7.98 11.35 -14.88
N GLY A 46 7.49 11.46 -16.11
CA GLY A 46 6.74 12.61 -16.61
C GLY A 46 5.31 12.70 -16.13
N GLY A 47 4.72 11.62 -15.59
CA GLY A 47 3.34 11.57 -15.11
C GLY A 47 2.82 10.14 -15.06
N GLU A 48 1.58 9.98 -14.59
CA GLU A 48 0.97 8.67 -14.34
C GLU A 48 0.92 7.75 -15.57
N TYR A 49 0.68 8.31 -16.75
CA TYR A 49 0.59 7.57 -18.00
C TYR A 49 1.80 7.76 -18.91
N ALA A 50 2.83 8.46 -18.44
CA ALA A 50 4.01 8.70 -19.24
C ALA A 50 4.80 7.40 -19.48
N TRP A 51 5.26 7.20 -20.70
CA TRP A 51 6.04 6.02 -21.11
C TRP A 51 7.41 5.92 -20.41
N ASN A 52 7.93 7.03 -19.91
CA ASN A 52 9.25 7.15 -19.29
C ASN A 52 9.21 6.94 -17.76
N THR A 53 8.18 6.31 -17.22
CA THR A 53 8.15 5.98 -15.79
C THR A 53 9.03 4.78 -15.47
N ALA A 54 9.78 4.88 -14.38
CA ALA A 54 10.61 3.81 -13.84
C ALA A 54 10.38 3.70 -12.31
N VAL A 55 10.75 2.57 -11.72
CA VAL A 55 10.77 2.41 -10.27
C VAL A 55 12.14 2.82 -9.76
N TYR A 56 12.16 3.75 -8.82
CA TYR A 56 13.35 4.26 -8.15
C TYR A 56 13.39 3.77 -6.70
N GLY A 57 14.57 3.45 -6.22
CA GLY A 57 14.84 3.09 -4.83
C GLY A 57 15.75 4.11 -4.15
N THR A 58 15.51 4.39 -2.87
CA THR A 58 16.35 5.23 -2.02
C THR A 58 16.48 4.62 -0.63
N ARG A 59 17.60 4.85 0.05
CA ARG A 59 17.94 4.27 1.34
C ARG A 59 18.21 5.36 2.37
N ARG A 60 17.79 5.11 3.61
CA ARG A 60 18.27 5.82 4.80
C ARG A 60 18.89 4.80 5.74
N LEU A 61 20.19 4.95 6.04
CA LEU A 61 20.89 4.06 6.95
C LEU A 61 20.34 4.18 8.37
N LYS A 62 20.43 3.10 9.12
CA LYS A 62 20.03 3.08 10.53
C LYS A 62 20.76 4.17 11.33
N GLY A 63 19.97 5.02 12.01
CA GLY A 63 20.51 6.12 12.80
C GLY A 63 20.80 7.41 12.04
N GLU A 64 20.71 7.38 10.70
CA GLU A 64 20.86 8.56 9.86
C GLU A 64 19.52 9.25 9.61
N THR A 65 19.59 10.53 9.23
CA THR A 65 18.42 11.33 8.86
C THR A 65 18.33 11.55 7.35
N ALA A 66 19.46 11.44 6.65
CA ALA A 66 19.54 11.68 5.21
C ALA A 66 19.15 10.43 4.40
N TRP A 67 18.40 10.65 3.34
CA TRP A 67 18.11 9.65 2.32
C TRP A 67 19.17 9.73 1.20
N SER A 68 19.55 8.60 0.65
CA SER A 68 20.45 8.54 -0.52
C SER A 68 19.78 9.12 -1.77
N GLU A 69 20.60 9.51 -2.74
CA GLU A 69 20.08 9.80 -4.08
C GLU A 69 19.36 8.55 -4.64
N PRO A 70 18.15 8.71 -5.21
CA PRO A 70 17.41 7.59 -5.76
C PRO A 70 18.09 7.01 -6.99
N VAL A 71 18.07 5.67 -7.09
CA VAL A 71 18.57 4.94 -8.26
C VAL A 71 17.43 4.15 -8.91
N ALA A 72 17.44 4.01 -10.24
CA ALA A 72 16.46 3.19 -10.94
C ALA A 72 16.70 1.70 -10.63
N ILE A 73 15.71 1.03 -10.03
CA ILE A 73 15.75 -0.39 -9.65
C ILE A 73 14.91 -1.27 -10.58
N ALA A 74 13.96 -0.67 -11.31
CA ALA A 74 13.27 -1.31 -12.41
C ALA A 74 12.91 -0.27 -13.48
N SER A 75 13.19 -0.58 -14.74
CA SER A 75 12.89 0.27 -15.90
C SER A 75 12.59 -0.58 -17.11
N ASN A 76 11.85 -0.02 -18.06
CA ASN A 76 11.57 -0.64 -19.34
C ASN A 76 11.61 0.43 -20.44
N PRO A 77 12.28 0.18 -21.59
CA PRO A 77 12.43 1.20 -22.63
C PRO A 77 11.13 1.52 -23.39
N PHE A 78 10.09 0.68 -23.28
CA PHE A 78 8.86 0.81 -24.06
C PHE A 78 7.57 0.90 -23.24
N GLN A 79 7.57 0.41 -21.99
CA GLN A 79 6.39 0.38 -21.16
C GLN A 79 6.56 1.22 -19.92
N SER A 80 5.49 1.87 -19.50
CA SER A 80 5.45 2.55 -18.21
C SER A 80 5.35 1.56 -17.06
N MET A 81 5.92 1.94 -15.93
CA MET A 81 5.86 1.19 -14.68
C MET A 81 5.02 1.91 -13.64
N GLY A 82 4.52 1.17 -12.66
CA GLY A 82 3.74 1.75 -11.58
C GLY A 82 3.66 0.87 -10.34
N ASN A 83 3.04 1.41 -9.32
CA ASN A 83 2.66 0.72 -8.08
C ASN A 83 3.75 -0.21 -7.50
N PRO A 84 4.95 0.29 -7.17
CA PRO A 84 5.93 -0.54 -6.48
C PRO A 84 5.43 -0.93 -5.10
N VAL A 85 5.75 -2.16 -4.68
CA VAL A 85 5.49 -2.69 -3.34
C VAL A 85 6.75 -3.40 -2.88
N LEU A 86 7.35 -2.88 -1.81
CA LEU A 86 8.49 -3.49 -1.12
C LEU A 86 7.99 -4.37 0.02
N TRP A 87 8.65 -5.51 0.20
CA TRP A 87 8.37 -6.40 1.31
C TRP A 87 9.57 -7.29 1.60
N GLN A 88 10.10 -7.25 2.83
CA GLN A 88 11.09 -8.20 3.28
C GLN A 88 10.39 -9.45 3.83
N ALA A 89 10.62 -10.58 3.17
CA ALA A 89 10.11 -11.86 3.61
C ALA A 89 10.85 -12.33 4.89
N PRO A 90 10.25 -13.20 5.73
CA PRO A 90 10.88 -13.68 6.95
C PRO A 90 12.24 -14.35 6.75
N GLY A 91 12.53 -14.85 5.54
CA GLY A 91 13.83 -15.43 5.17
C GLY A 91 14.91 -14.41 4.81
N GLY A 92 14.62 -13.10 4.86
CA GLY A 92 15.54 -12.01 4.55
C GLY A 92 15.50 -11.52 3.10
N ASP A 93 14.98 -12.29 2.17
CA ASP A 93 14.80 -11.86 0.77
C ASP A 93 13.85 -10.66 0.71
N VAL A 94 14.26 -9.61 0.00
CA VAL A 94 13.40 -8.45 -0.24
C VAL A 94 12.76 -8.59 -1.62
N TRP A 95 11.44 -8.55 -1.64
CA TRP A 95 10.65 -8.56 -2.85
C TRP A 95 10.28 -7.13 -3.25
N LEU A 96 10.46 -6.83 -4.52
CA LEU A 96 9.88 -5.66 -5.18
C LEU A 96 8.83 -6.18 -6.16
N PHE A 97 7.56 -6.01 -5.82
CA PHE A 97 6.47 -6.18 -6.79
C PHE A 97 6.20 -4.84 -7.46
N PHE A 98 5.88 -4.85 -8.74
CA PHE A 98 5.55 -3.64 -9.47
C PHE A 98 4.68 -3.97 -10.68
N VAL A 99 4.10 -2.94 -11.26
CA VAL A 99 3.22 -3.07 -12.42
C VAL A 99 3.97 -2.62 -13.67
N VAL A 100 3.83 -3.38 -14.74
CA VAL A 100 4.22 -2.98 -16.10
C VAL A 100 2.96 -2.85 -16.94
N ARG A 101 2.77 -1.70 -17.55
CA ARG A 101 1.62 -1.39 -18.39
C ARG A 101 1.97 -1.61 -19.87
N PHE A 102 1.25 -2.50 -20.53
CA PHE A 102 1.50 -2.90 -21.93
C PHE A 102 0.62 -2.17 -22.96
N GLY A 103 -0.23 -1.24 -22.50
CA GLY A 103 -1.10 -0.42 -23.33
C GLY A 103 -1.37 0.93 -22.69
N ASP A 104 -2.43 1.61 -23.10
CA ASP A 104 -2.71 3.00 -22.73
C ASP A 104 -3.44 3.15 -21.39
N THR A 105 -4.03 2.06 -20.87
CA THR A 105 -4.81 2.05 -19.63
C THR A 105 -4.22 1.11 -18.59
N TRP A 106 -4.58 1.28 -17.32
CA TRP A 106 -4.17 0.39 -16.24
C TRP A 106 -4.69 -1.04 -16.43
N SER A 107 -5.83 -1.22 -17.12
CA SER A 107 -6.38 -2.54 -17.47
C SER A 107 -5.49 -3.36 -18.41
N SER A 108 -4.45 -2.77 -19.00
CA SER A 108 -3.43 -3.49 -19.80
C SER A 108 -2.22 -3.96 -18.98
N SER A 109 -2.26 -3.82 -17.68
CA SER A 109 -1.13 -4.06 -16.76
C SER A 109 -0.92 -5.55 -16.44
N ARG A 110 0.32 -5.86 -16.01
CA ARG A 110 0.73 -7.14 -15.42
C ARG A 110 1.60 -6.90 -14.19
N ILE A 111 1.52 -7.78 -13.22
CA ILE A 111 2.38 -7.74 -12.06
C ILE A 111 3.68 -8.46 -12.37
N MET A 112 4.79 -7.74 -12.18
CA MET A 112 6.15 -8.25 -12.23
C MET A 112 6.77 -8.20 -10.84
N ALA A 113 7.83 -8.96 -10.63
CA ALA A 113 8.62 -8.88 -9.40
C ALA A 113 10.12 -8.97 -9.68
N LYS A 114 10.91 -8.47 -8.74
CA LYS A 114 12.36 -8.68 -8.59
C LYS A 114 12.62 -9.09 -7.14
N ILE A 115 13.73 -9.81 -6.91
CA ILE A 115 14.17 -10.21 -5.57
C ILE A 115 15.58 -9.70 -5.33
N SER A 116 15.79 -9.12 -4.16
CA SER A 116 17.11 -8.81 -3.62
C SER A 116 17.43 -9.75 -2.47
N ARG A 117 18.66 -10.29 -2.42
CA ARG A 117 19.19 -11.15 -1.35
C ARG A 117 20.28 -10.48 -0.52
N ASP A 118 20.55 -9.21 -0.81
CA ASP A 118 21.62 -8.40 -0.23
C ASP A 118 21.09 -7.06 0.29
N ARG A 119 19.85 -7.07 0.82
CA ARG A 119 19.22 -5.87 1.39
C ARG A 119 19.10 -4.71 0.41
N CYS A 120 18.66 -4.98 -0.82
CA CYS A 120 18.43 -4.00 -1.87
C CYS A 120 19.72 -3.36 -2.47
N GLU A 121 20.89 -3.97 -2.29
CA GLU A 121 22.12 -3.55 -2.99
C GLU A 121 22.05 -3.97 -4.47
N SER A 122 21.56 -5.17 -4.74
CA SER A 122 21.31 -5.64 -6.09
C SER A 122 19.95 -6.34 -6.22
N TRP A 123 19.47 -6.45 -7.46
CA TRP A 123 18.18 -7.01 -7.78
C TRP A 123 18.28 -8.06 -8.89
N SER A 124 17.51 -9.14 -8.79
CA SER A 124 17.37 -10.11 -9.87
C SER A 124 16.80 -9.46 -11.13
N ASP A 125 16.84 -10.18 -12.26
CA ASP A 125 15.99 -9.86 -13.39
C ASP A 125 14.52 -9.87 -12.99
N ALA A 126 13.69 -9.07 -13.70
CA ALA A 126 12.26 -9.03 -13.48
C ALA A 126 11.60 -10.31 -14.02
N PHE A 127 10.66 -10.85 -13.25
CA PHE A 127 9.86 -12.01 -13.65
C PHE A 127 8.38 -11.79 -13.40
N PRO A 128 7.47 -12.39 -14.21
CA PRO A 128 6.04 -12.20 -14.06
C PRO A 128 5.50 -12.94 -12.82
N ILE A 129 4.58 -12.28 -12.11
CA ILE A 129 3.74 -12.89 -11.06
C ILE A 129 2.41 -13.33 -11.66
N THR A 130 1.84 -12.52 -12.57
CA THR A 130 0.59 -12.82 -13.25
C THR A 130 0.74 -12.68 -14.76
N PHE A 131 -0.07 -13.44 -15.50
CA PHE A 131 -0.19 -13.32 -16.95
C PHE A 131 -1.56 -12.72 -17.36
N GLU A 132 -2.53 -12.70 -16.43
CA GLU A 132 -3.84 -12.10 -16.65
C GLU A 132 -3.72 -10.59 -16.79
N GLU A 133 -4.32 -10.05 -17.84
CA GLU A 133 -4.36 -8.61 -18.14
C GLU A 133 -5.19 -7.87 -17.10
N GLY A 134 -4.77 -6.64 -16.78
CA GLY A 134 -5.46 -5.81 -15.80
C GLY A 134 -5.11 -6.11 -14.35
N THR A 135 -4.20 -7.07 -14.10
CA THR A 135 -3.79 -7.38 -12.71
C THR A 135 -2.75 -6.39 -12.20
N MET A 136 -2.97 -5.90 -10.98
CA MET A 136 -2.12 -4.91 -10.33
C MET A 136 -1.97 -5.17 -8.84
N VAL A 137 -0.93 -4.58 -8.25
CA VAL A 137 -0.57 -4.68 -6.83
C VAL A 137 -0.50 -3.29 -6.20
N ARG A 138 -0.78 -3.19 -4.88
CA ARG A 138 -0.60 -1.93 -4.13
C ARG A 138 -0.15 -2.16 -2.69
N SER A 139 -0.57 -3.24 -2.05
CA SER A 139 -0.29 -3.51 -0.64
C SER A 139 0.64 -4.69 -0.48
N ARG A 140 1.32 -4.74 0.67
CA ARG A 140 2.33 -5.75 0.97
C ARG A 140 1.72 -7.13 1.17
N PRO A 141 2.46 -8.21 0.84
CA PRO A 141 2.10 -9.55 1.26
C PRO A 141 2.05 -9.67 2.78
N ILE A 142 1.27 -10.62 3.25
CA ILE A 142 1.34 -11.10 4.63
C ILE A 142 1.81 -12.56 4.66
N VAL A 143 2.34 -12.97 5.81
CA VAL A 143 2.69 -14.36 6.07
C VAL A 143 1.46 -15.10 6.57
N LEU A 144 1.13 -16.21 5.92
CA LEU A 144 0.05 -17.10 6.32
C LEU A 144 0.47 -17.96 7.52
N GLN A 145 -0.49 -18.50 8.26
CA GLN A 145 -0.23 -19.36 9.42
C GLN A 145 0.65 -20.58 9.08
N ASN A 146 0.55 -21.10 7.87
CA ASN A 146 1.36 -22.22 7.39
C ASN A 146 2.75 -21.83 6.88
N GLY A 147 3.16 -20.56 7.02
CA GLY A 147 4.42 -20.03 6.54
C GLY A 147 4.44 -19.67 5.05
N GLY A 148 3.34 -19.83 4.34
CA GLY A 148 3.16 -19.33 2.97
C GLY A 148 2.90 -17.82 2.93
N TYR A 149 2.69 -17.29 1.75
CA TYR A 149 2.46 -15.85 1.54
C TYR A 149 1.09 -15.60 0.91
N LEU A 150 0.49 -14.48 1.29
CA LEU A 150 -0.73 -13.97 0.68
C LEU A 150 -0.45 -12.57 0.14
N LEU A 151 -0.45 -12.41 -1.18
CA LEU A 151 -0.27 -11.14 -1.86
C LEU A 151 -1.65 -10.60 -2.27
N PRO A 152 -2.08 -9.47 -1.69
CA PRO A 152 -3.31 -8.81 -2.12
C PRO A 152 -3.07 -8.12 -3.46
N ILE A 153 -3.93 -8.38 -4.42
CA ILE A 153 -3.91 -7.80 -5.76
C ILE A 153 -5.31 -7.35 -6.18
N TYR A 154 -5.39 -6.67 -7.31
CA TYR A 154 -6.67 -6.30 -7.88
C TYR A 154 -6.64 -6.41 -9.40
N HIS A 155 -7.81 -6.44 -10.00
CA HIS A 155 -8.02 -6.59 -11.42
C HIS A 155 -8.90 -5.45 -11.91
N GLU A 156 -8.34 -4.59 -12.75
CA GLU A 156 -9.08 -3.55 -13.45
C GLU A 156 -9.45 -4.00 -14.85
N THR A 157 -10.64 -3.58 -15.25
CA THR A 157 -11.22 -3.82 -16.56
C THR A 157 -11.52 -2.48 -17.24
N GLY A 158 -11.90 -2.54 -18.51
CA GLY A 158 -12.27 -1.35 -19.26
C GLY A 158 -11.09 -0.66 -19.93
N ARG A 159 -11.38 0.46 -20.58
CA ARG A 159 -10.43 1.22 -21.41
C ARG A 159 -10.36 2.70 -21.02
N ASP A 160 -11.00 3.09 -19.94
CA ASP A 160 -11.00 4.44 -19.42
C ASP A 160 -9.82 4.61 -18.45
N THR A 161 -9.06 5.68 -18.60
CA THR A 161 -7.94 6.01 -17.71
C THR A 161 -8.39 6.60 -16.37
N GLU A 162 -9.59 7.18 -16.31
CA GLU A 162 -10.08 7.97 -15.18
C GLU A 162 -11.19 7.28 -14.38
N LYS A 163 -11.75 6.18 -14.88
CA LYS A 163 -12.86 5.48 -14.21
C LYS A 163 -12.48 4.07 -13.85
N THR A 164 -12.80 3.69 -12.62
CA THR A 164 -12.73 2.31 -12.16
C THR A 164 -14.11 1.66 -12.40
N GLY A 165 -14.19 0.73 -13.31
CA GLY A 165 -15.44 0.03 -13.63
C GLY A 165 -16.03 -0.71 -12.42
N ALA A 166 -17.35 -0.90 -12.41
CA ALA A 166 -18.02 -1.65 -11.34
C ALA A 166 -17.63 -3.14 -11.30
N ASP A 167 -17.05 -3.66 -12.35
CA ASP A 167 -16.49 -5.01 -12.46
C ASP A 167 -15.01 -5.10 -12.00
N THR A 168 -14.37 -3.98 -11.64
CA THR A 168 -13.08 -3.98 -10.96
C THR A 168 -13.18 -4.69 -9.62
N SER A 169 -12.24 -5.58 -9.34
CA SER A 169 -12.33 -6.50 -8.23
C SER A 169 -10.99 -6.72 -7.54
N SER A 170 -11.03 -6.90 -6.23
CA SER A 170 -9.89 -7.39 -5.45
C SER A 170 -9.82 -8.92 -5.51
N LEU A 171 -8.62 -9.46 -5.42
CA LEU A 171 -8.37 -10.89 -5.25
C LEU A 171 -7.01 -11.08 -4.55
N PHE A 172 -6.71 -12.33 -4.18
CA PHE A 172 -5.54 -12.62 -3.37
C PHE A 172 -4.77 -13.80 -3.95
N LEU A 173 -3.46 -13.62 -4.12
CA LEU A 173 -2.56 -14.66 -4.59
C LEU A 173 -1.90 -15.34 -3.39
N ARG A 174 -1.99 -16.66 -3.33
CA ARG A 174 -1.36 -17.48 -2.30
C ARG A 174 -0.17 -18.24 -2.84
N LEU A 175 0.96 -18.15 -2.16
CA LEU A 175 2.14 -18.94 -2.40
C LEU A 175 2.34 -19.90 -1.23
N ALA A 176 2.21 -21.19 -1.46
CA ALA A 176 2.46 -22.20 -0.42
C ALA A 176 3.98 -22.30 -0.12
N PRO A 177 4.38 -22.70 1.10
CA PRO A 177 5.79 -22.93 1.42
C PRO A 177 6.44 -23.88 0.42
N GLY A 178 7.63 -23.50 -0.09
CA GLY A 178 8.37 -24.28 -1.08
C GLY A 178 7.77 -24.32 -2.49
N SER A 179 6.60 -23.70 -2.72
CA SER A 179 6.00 -23.59 -4.05
C SER A 179 6.66 -22.46 -4.86
N ARG A 180 6.59 -22.61 -6.18
CA ARG A 180 6.97 -21.55 -7.14
C ARG A 180 5.75 -21.02 -7.92
N SER A 181 4.56 -21.46 -7.55
CA SER A 181 3.32 -21.12 -8.26
C SER A 181 2.34 -20.43 -7.32
N TRP A 182 1.95 -19.22 -7.68
CA TRP A 182 0.89 -18.46 -7.03
C TRP A 182 -0.48 -19.03 -7.43
N LYS A 183 -1.40 -19.09 -6.49
CA LYS A 183 -2.79 -19.52 -6.72
C LYS A 183 -3.73 -18.41 -6.32
N ALA A 184 -4.59 -18.01 -7.26
CA ALA A 184 -5.57 -16.96 -7.02
C ALA A 184 -6.75 -17.47 -6.18
N SER A 185 -7.32 -16.58 -5.37
CA SER A 185 -8.63 -16.73 -4.76
C SER A 185 -9.75 -16.47 -5.79
N ASN A 186 -11.01 -16.51 -5.33
CA ASN A 186 -12.09 -15.86 -6.06
C ASN A 186 -11.92 -14.35 -6.11
N LYS A 187 -12.53 -13.70 -7.09
CA LYS A 187 -12.67 -12.23 -7.17
C LYS A 187 -13.70 -11.74 -6.16
N VAL A 188 -13.40 -10.63 -5.52
CA VAL A 188 -14.29 -9.92 -4.58
C VAL A 188 -14.96 -8.78 -5.34
N TYR A 189 -16.25 -8.84 -5.48
CA TYR A 189 -17.06 -7.81 -6.12
C TYR A 189 -17.78 -6.95 -5.08
N SER A 190 -18.07 -5.70 -5.44
CA SER A 190 -18.88 -4.76 -4.65
C SER A 190 -19.66 -3.82 -5.58
N ARG A 191 -20.60 -3.07 -5.05
CA ARG A 191 -21.56 -2.27 -5.82
C ARG A 191 -20.92 -1.34 -6.86
N LEU A 192 -19.87 -0.62 -6.47
CA LEU A 192 -19.14 0.32 -7.35
C LEU A 192 -17.82 -0.28 -7.89
N GLY A 193 -17.55 -1.55 -7.64
CA GLY A 193 -16.24 -2.15 -7.80
C GLY A 193 -15.34 -1.84 -6.60
N ASN A 194 -14.20 -2.52 -6.53
CA ASN A 194 -13.20 -2.31 -5.47
C ASN A 194 -11.81 -2.70 -5.97
N LEU A 195 -10.79 -2.09 -5.36
CA LEU A 195 -9.41 -2.30 -5.76
C LEU A 195 -8.45 -2.05 -4.58
N GLN A 196 -7.18 -2.38 -4.77
CA GLN A 196 -6.09 -2.07 -3.84
C GLN A 196 -6.38 -2.57 -2.41
N PRO A 197 -6.63 -3.88 -2.23
CA PRO A 197 -6.91 -4.45 -0.91
C PRO A 197 -5.69 -4.37 0.00
N ALA A 198 -5.89 -3.97 1.27
CA ALA A 198 -4.94 -4.10 2.36
C ALA A 198 -5.46 -5.17 3.33
N VAL A 199 -4.64 -6.17 3.67
CA VAL A 199 -5.08 -7.39 4.35
C VAL A 199 -4.37 -7.57 5.69
N VAL A 200 -5.11 -8.02 6.71
CA VAL A 200 -4.57 -8.38 8.03
C VAL A 200 -5.06 -9.74 8.50
N PRO A 201 -4.23 -10.48 9.27
CA PRO A 201 -4.67 -11.68 9.95
C PRO A 201 -5.49 -11.31 11.20
N LEU A 202 -6.63 -11.98 11.42
CA LEU A 202 -7.43 -11.86 12.64
C LEU A 202 -7.18 -13.03 13.63
N GLY A 203 -6.49 -14.06 13.18
CA GLY A 203 -6.13 -15.26 13.95
C GLY A 203 -6.56 -16.54 13.24
N GLY A 204 -5.76 -17.60 13.37
CA GLY A 204 -5.99 -18.82 12.63
C GLY A 204 -6.02 -18.57 11.11
N ASP A 205 -6.97 -19.19 10.44
CA ASP A 205 -7.20 -19.04 9.00
C ASP A 205 -8.13 -17.86 8.65
N HIS A 206 -8.41 -16.97 9.64
CA HIS A 206 -9.28 -15.82 9.46
C HIS A 206 -8.47 -14.57 9.07
N TYR A 207 -8.86 -13.94 7.97
CA TYR A 207 -8.26 -12.72 7.41
C TYR A 207 -9.35 -11.71 7.08
N MET A 208 -9.03 -10.42 7.23
CA MET A 208 -9.87 -9.30 6.83
C MET A 208 -9.09 -8.40 5.87
N ALA A 209 -9.77 -7.86 4.87
CA ALA A 209 -9.20 -6.84 4.00
C ALA A 209 -10.13 -5.63 3.90
N PHE A 210 -9.50 -4.44 3.88
CA PHE A 210 -10.14 -3.20 3.45
C PHE A 210 -9.65 -2.84 2.06
N CYS A 211 -10.59 -2.49 1.18
CA CYS A 211 -10.32 -2.16 -0.20
C CYS A 211 -10.79 -0.72 -0.48
N ARG A 212 -10.05 -0.03 -1.34
CA ARG A 212 -10.48 1.22 -1.94
C ARG A 212 -11.76 0.96 -2.73
N ARG A 213 -12.74 1.88 -2.67
CA ARG A 213 -13.93 1.82 -3.52
C ARG A 213 -13.59 2.01 -5.00
N GLY A 214 -14.38 1.46 -5.89
CA GLY A 214 -14.40 1.77 -7.31
C GLY A 214 -15.26 2.98 -7.65
N GLY A 215 -15.66 3.10 -8.90
CA GLY A 215 -16.41 4.23 -9.43
C GLY A 215 -15.50 5.36 -9.95
N ASP A 216 -16.08 6.49 -10.28
CA ASP A 216 -15.33 7.66 -10.74
C ASP A 216 -14.75 8.50 -9.58
N TYR A 217 -14.13 9.63 -9.93
CA TYR A 217 -13.50 10.57 -9.01
C TYR A 217 -14.37 11.80 -8.74
N GLU A 218 -15.56 11.84 -9.32
CA GLU A 218 -16.48 12.94 -9.05
C GLU A 218 -16.88 12.92 -7.56
N PRO A 219 -17.00 14.09 -6.94
CA PRO A 219 -17.52 14.22 -5.58
C PRO A 219 -18.86 13.51 -5.42
N GLY A 220 -19.02 12.75 -4.35
CA GLY A 220 -20.24 11.99 -4.11
C GLY A 220 -20.44 11.72 -2.63
N ASP A 221 -21.68 11.44 -2.24
CA ASP A 221 -22.11 11.24 -0.86
C ASP A 221 -22.25 9.76 -0.46
N ASP A 222 -21.87 8.83 -1.34
CA ASP A 222 -22.05 7.38 -1.15
C ASP A 222 -20.81 6.50 -1.38
N GLY A 223 -19.61 7.06 -1.26
CA GLY A 223 -18.35 6.35 -1.47
C GLY A 223 -17.71 5.85 -0.18
N TYR A 224 -17.68 4.53 0.06
CA TYR A 224 -17.17 3.94 1.29
C TYR A 224 -16.06 2.92 1.04
N VAL A 225 -15.19 2.75 2.03
CA VAL A 225 -14.21 1.65 2.07
C VAL A 225 -14.96 0.32 2.04
N ILE A 226 -14.47 -0.64 1.27
CA ILE A 226 -15.06 -1.98 1.14
C ILE A 226 -14.35 -2.95 2.09
N ARG A 227 -15.11 -3.73 2.85
CA ARG A 227 -14.63 -4.83 3.70
C ARG A 227 -14.93 -6.17 3.07
N THR A 228 -13.99 -7.10 3.15
CA THR A 228 -14.15 -8.51 2.80
C THR A 228 -13.36 -9.38 3.77
N GLU A 229 -13.77 -10.64 3.93
CA GLU A 229 -13.13 -11.58 4.86
C GLU A 229 -12.96 -12.97 4.23
N SER A 230 -11.95 -13.68 4.72
CA SER A 230 -11.68 -15.08 4.45
C SER A 230 -11.63 -15.87 5.75
N GLN A 231 -12.24 -17.04 5.79
CA GLN A 231 -12.26 -17.97 6.93
C GLN A 231 -11.46 -19.25 6.65
N ASP A 232 -10.79 -19.35 5.51
CA ASP A 232 -10.17 -20.57 5.01
C ASP A 232 -8.72 -20.39 4.55
N GLY A 233 -8.01 -19.47 5.18
CA GLY A 233 -6.61 -19.19 4.88
C GLY A 233 -6.41 -18.42 3.57
N GLY A 234 -7.34 -17.56 3.21
CA GLY A 234 -7.27 -16.70 2.02
C GLY A 234 -7.60 -17.44 0.72
N ARG A 235 -8.21 -18.63 0.78
CA ARG A 235 -8.61 -19.38 -0.43
C ARG A 235 -9.85 -18.79 -1.06
N THR A 236 -10.84 -18.49 -0.23
CA THR A 236 -12.07 -17.83 -0.65
C THR A 236 -12.35 -16.60 0.22
N TRP A 237 -12.98 -15.61 -0.38
CA TRP A 237 -13.30 -14.33 0.24
C TRP A 237 -14.78 -14.03 0.05
N SER A 238 -15.37 -13.39 1.05
CA SER A 238 -16.75 -12.93 0.99
C SER A 238 -16.94 -11.86 -0.09
N GLN A 239 -18.18 -11.64 -0.50
CA GLN A 239 -18.52 -10.43 -1.26
C GLN A 239 -18.10 -9.19 -0.49
N GLY A 240 -17.62 -8.16 -1.18
CA GLY A 240 -17.25 -6.88 -0.60
C GLY A 240 -18.48 -6.12 -0.13
N VAL A 241 -18.44 -5.65 1.13
CA VAL A 241 -19.50 -4.84 1.74
C VAL A 241 -18.97 -3.47 2.11
N GLU A 242 -19.77 -2.45 1.94
CA GLU A 242 -19.43 -1.08 2.33
C GLU A 242 -19.34 -0.96 3.85
N THR A 243 -18.31 -0.27 4.30
CA THR A 243 -18.13 0.11 5.71
C THR A 243 -18.78 1.48 5.97
N THR A 244 -18.55 2.04 7.15
CA THR A 244 -18.92 3.44 7.48
C THR A 244 -17.78 4.42 7.24
N PHE A 245 -16.63 3.99 6.74
CA PHE A 245 -15.50 4.85 6.46
C PHE A 245 -15.66 5.48 5.07
N PRO A 246 -15.70 6.82 4.96
CA PRO A 246 -15.74 7.47 3.66
C PRO A 246 -14.47 7.19 2.87
N ASN A 247 -14.58 7.16 1.55
CA ASN A 247 -13.44 6.98 0.66
C ASN A 247 -13.62 7.76 -0.65
N PRO A 248 -12.75 8.72 -0.96
CA PRO A 248 -12.83 9.52 -2.17
C PRO A 248 -12.18 8.81 -3.38
N ASN A 249 -12.41 7.49 -3.52
CA ASN A 249 -11.69 6.67 -4.49
C ASN A 249 -10.16 6.82 -4.33
N ALA A 250 -9.67 6.60 -3.10
CA ALA A 250 -8.26 6.67 -2.73
C ALA A 250 -7.80 5.40 -2.03
N ALA A 251 -6.52 5.04 -2.26
CA ALA A 251 -5.89 3.88 -1.61
C ALA A 251 -5.92 3.98 -0.09
N VAL A 252 -6.08 2.85 0.55
CA VAL A 252 -6.08 2.71 2.01
C VAL A 252 -4.94 1.79 2.45
N GLU A 253 -4.59 1.85 3.74
CA GLU A 253 -3.64 0.93 4.34
C GLU A 253 -4.21 0.36 5.63
N LEU A 254 -4.03 -0.93 5.85
CA LEU A 254 -4.46 -1.65 7.05
C LEU A 254 -3.34 -2.57 7.52
N ILE A 255 -2.88 -2.39 8.75
CA ILE A 255 -1.85 -3.25 9.33
C ILE A 255 -2.26 -3.75 10.70
N ARG A 256 -1.73 -4.91 11.10
CA ARG A 256 -1.81 -5.42 12.46
C ARG A 256 -0.55 -5.05 13.22
N LEU A 257 -0.71 -4.38 14.36
CA LEU A 257 0.37 -4.01 15.27
C LEU A 257 0.83 -5.22 16.10
N ALA A 258 2.02 -5.15 16.67
CA ALA A 258 2.63 -6.23 17.45
C ALA A 258 1.78 -6.68 18.65
N ASN A 259 1.01 -5.75 19.25
CA ASN A 259 0.08 -6.04 20.34
C ASN A 259 -1.26 -6.63 19.87
N GLY A 260 -1.46 -6.79 18.56
CA GLY A 260 -2.67 -7.32 17.96
C GLY A 260 -3.73 -6.29 17.59
N HIS A 261 -3.56 -5.03 17.94
CA HIS A 261 -4.44 -3.95 17.50
C HIS A 261 -4.33 -3.74 15.99
N LEU A 262 -5.36 -3.13 15.38
CA LEU A 262 -5.36 -2.84 13.95
C LEU A 262 -5.27 -1.34 13.73
N LEU A 263 -4.29 -0.94 12.91
CA LEU A 263 -4.15 0.43 12.44
C LEU A 263 -4.71 0.53 11.02
N PHE A 264 -5.60 1.46 10.80
CA PHE A 264 -6.20 1.79 9.51
C PHE A 264 -5.84 3.21 9.11
N VAL A 265 -5.27 3.41 7.92
CA VAL A 265 -4.90 4.74 7.39
C VAL A 265 -5.65 4.99 6.09
N TYR A 266 -6.39 6.10 6.04
CA TYR A 266 -7.30 6.42 4.94
C TYR A 266 -7.54 7.92 4.81
N ASN A 267 -8.15 8.35 3.71
CA ASN A 267 -8.66 9.71 3.57
C ASN A 267 -10.07 9.78 4.12
N HIS A 268 -10.28 10.58 5.17
CA HIS A 268 -11.58 10.75 5.82
C HIS A 268 -12.43 11.81 5.10
N SER A 269 -12.76 11.51 3.85
CA SER A 269 -13.54 12.37 2.97
C SER A 269 -14.27 11.51 1.94
N MET A 270 -15.34 12.03 1.37
CA MET A 270 -16.00 11.46 0.18
C MET A 270 -15.44 12.03 -1.12
N ASP A 271 -14.83 13.23 -1.06
CA ASP A 271 -14.50 14.04 -2.22
C ASP A 271 -13.01 14.16 -2.45
N ASP A 272 -12.24 14.42 -1.37
CA ASP A 272 -10.85 14.82 -1.44
C ASP A 272 -9.90 13.85 -0.73
N ARG A 273 -8.64 13.84 -1.16
CA ARG A 273 -7.56 13.12 -0.48
C ARG A 273 -6.99 13.90 0.71
N THR A 274 -7.89 14.52 1.47
CA THR A 274 -7.62 15.23 2.74
C THR A 274 -8.85 15.14 3.64
N PRO A 275 -8.72 14.98 4.99
CA PRO A 275 -7.46 14.70 5.69
C PRO A 275 -6.96 13.27 5.42
N LEU A 276 -5.66 13.02 5.62
CA LEU A 276 -5.11 11.69 5.81
C LEU A 276 -5.21 11.34 7.30
N ARG A 277 -6.00 10.34 7.62
CA ARG A 277 -6.38 9.97 9.00
C ARG A 277 -5.90 8.58 9.34
N ALA A 278 -5.44 8.40 10.58
CA ALA A 278 -5.22 7.11 11.20
C ALA A 278 -6.37 6.77 12.14
N ALA A 279 -6.81 5.52 12.14
CA ALA A 279 -7.81 4.98 13.05
C ALA A 279 -7.30 3.68 13.68
N LEU A 280 -7.58 3.47 14.97
CA LEU A 280 -7.11 2.32 15.74
C LEU A 280 -8.29 1.49 16.23
N SER A 281 -8.19 0.19 16.05
CA SER A 281 -9.12 -0.82 16.59
C SER A 281 -8.39 -1.68 17.62
N LEU A 282 -9.04 -1.86 18.78
CA LEU A 282 -8.57 -2.73 19.86
C LEU A 282 -9.32 -4.09 19.89
N ASP A 283 -10.33 -4.25 19.06
CA ASP A 283 -11.31 -5.34 19.08
C ASP A 283 -11.33 -6.18 17.79
N GLY A 284 -10.17 -6.25 17.09
CA GLY A 284 -10.02 -7.05 15.87
C GLY A 284 -10.76 -6.47 14.67
N GLY A 285 -10.96 -5.15 14.61
CA GLY A 285 -11.56 -4.47 13.45
C GLY A 285 -13.10 -4.43 13.50
N MET A 286 -13.71 -4.69 14.65
CA MET A 286 -15.16 -4.50 14.83
C MET A 286 -15.47 -3.01 14.95
N THR A 287 -14.68 -2.29 15.74
CA THR A 287 -14.78 -0.83 15.86
C THR A 287 -13.43 -0.15 15.77
N PHE A 288 -13.41 1.13 15.39
CA PHE A 288 -12.23 1.99 15.32
C PHE A 288 -12.52 3.31 16.04
N PRO A 289 -12.59 3.30 17.39
CA PRO A 289 -13.00 4.48 18.16
C PRO A 289 -11.95 5.59 18.20
N PHE A 290 -10.66 5.26 18.12
CA PHE A 290 -9.57 6.22 18.24
C PHE A 290 -9.15 6.67 16.83
N LYS A 291 -9.23 7.97 16.56
CA LYS A 291 -8.99 8.54 15.24
C LYS A 291 -8.23 9.85 15.36
N ARG A 292 -7.15 10.02 14.59
CA ARG A 292 -6.41 11.28 14.49
C ARG A 292 -5.93 11.56 13.08
N ASP A 293 -5.87 12.83 12.72
CA ASP A 293 -5.33 13.25 11.44
C ASP A 293 -3.80 13.23 11.48
N ILE A 294 -3.20 12.53 10.52
CA ILE A 294 -1.76 12.58 10.24
C ILE A 294 -1.45 13.87 9.50
N MET A 295 -2.29 14.20 8.51
CA MET A 295 -2.19 15.43 7.74
C MET A 295 -3.60 15.97 7.45
N ALA A 296 -3.75 17.28 7.53
CA ALA A 296 -5.02 17.96 7.26
C ALA A 296 -4.78 19.30 6.55
N GLY A 297 -5.88 19.99 6.19
CA GLY A 297 -5.86 21.27 5.52
C GLY A 297 -5.80 21.18 4.00
N LYS A 298 -5.38 22.25 3.35
CA LYS A 298 -5.28 22.29 1.88
C LYS A 298 -4.15 21.35 1.40
N GLY A 299 -4.48 20.43 0.53
CA GLY A 299 -3.52 19.52 -0.06
C GLY A 299 -4.15 18.17 -0.40
N SER A 300 -3.39 17.35 -1.12
CA SER A 300 -3.75 15.98 -1.46
C SER A 300 -2.71 15.06 -0.81
N TYR A 301 -3.15 14.15 0.04
CA TYR A 301 -2.31 13.17 0.73
C TYR A 301 -2.76 11.78 0.31
N ALA A 302 -1.92 11.07 -0.41
CA ALA A 302 -2.38 9.91 -1.13
C ALA A 302 -1.49 8.68 -0.91
N TYR A 303 -2.11 7.53 -1.02
CA TYR A 303 -1.48 6.21 -1.06
C TYR A 303 -0.58 5.93 0.15
N PRO A 304 -1.14 5.91 1.37
CA PRO A 304 -0.38 5.56 2.56
C PRO A 304 0.14 4.12 2.48
N THR A 305 1.35 3.91 2.97
CA THR A 305 1.92 2.60 3.30
C THR A 305 2.40 2.67 4.73
N ALA A 306 2.02 1.72 5.57
CA ALA A 306 2.37 1.74 6.99
C ALA A 306 3.11 0.48 7.42
N LEU A 307 3.95 0.62 8.44
CA LEU A 307 4.55 -0.49 9.18
C LEU A 307 4.84 -0.07 10.63
N GLN A 308 5.02 -1.04 11.50
CA GLN A 308 5.51 -0.85 12.85
C GLN A 308 6.89 -1.45 12.99
N THR A 309 7.83 -0.69 13.54
CA THR A 309 9.18 -1.16 13.87
C THR A 309 9.21 -1.87 15.23
N PRO A 310 10.24 -2.71 15.51
CA PRO A 310 10.33 -3.45 16.77
C PRO A 310 10.39 -2.59 18.04
N ASP A 311 10.76 -1.31 17.91
CA ASP A 311 10.73 -0.33 19.02
C ASP A 311 9.31 0.21 19.29
N GLY A 312 8.29 -0.27 18.58
CA GLY A 312 6.89 0.10 18.73
C GLY A 312 6.45 1.31 17.92
N ARG A 313 7.36 2.00 17.25
CA ARG A 313 7.02 3.16 16.40
C ARG A 313 6.27 2.73 15.16
N ILE A 314 5.29 3.53 14.82
CA ILE A 314 4.49 3.39 13.60
C ILE A 314 5.01 4.41 12.59
N HIS A 315 5.26 3.94 11.38
CA HIS A 315 5.71 4.75 10.27
C HIS A 315 4.69 4.69 9.15
N VAL A 316 4.31 5.84 8.62
CA VAL A 316 3.37 5.96 7.50
C VAL A 316 4.00 6.80 6.41
N MET A 317 4.32 6.18 5.28
CA MET A 317 4.81 6.87 4.08
C MET A 317 3.65 7.18 3.16
N PHE A 318 3.63 8.38 2.60
CA PHE A 318 2.57 8.83 1.68
C PHE A 318 3.08 9.92 0.74
N THR A 319 2.33 10.17 -0.33
CA THR A 319 2.63 11.25 -1.27
C THR A 319 1.77 12.47 -1.02
N SER A 320 2.32 13.64 -1.32
CA SER A 320 1.68 14.96 -1.16
C SER A 320 2.05 15.90 -2.31
N ASN A 321 1.53 17.14 -2.26
CA ASN A 321 1.84 18.18 -3.24
C ASN A 321 1.64 17.69 -4.68
N ASP A 322 0.42 17.26 -4.98
CA ASP A 322 0.04 16.73 -6.30
C ASP A 322 1.00 15.65 -6.82
N ARG A 323 1.37 14.72 -5.92
CA ARG A 323 2.21 13.54 -6.22
C ARG A 323 3.66 13.87 -6.58
N THR A 324 4.17 15.03 -6.15
CA THR A 324 5.57 15.44 -6.38
C THR A 324 6.47 15.26 -5.17
N THR A 325 5.89 14.98 -4.01
CA THR A 325 6.60 14.92 -2.72
C THR A 325 6.24 13.67 -1.96
N ILE A 326 7.26 12.95 -1.45
CA ILE A 326 7.10 11.81 -0.55
C ILE A 326 7.38 12.26 0.88
N ARG A 327 6.50 11.89 1.81
CA ARG A 327 6.60 12.17 3.24
C ARG A 327 6.57 10.88 4.06
N LEU A 328 7.17 10.95 5.23
CA LEU A 328 7.15 9.90 6.25
C LEU A 328 6.66 10.48 7.56
N ALA A 329 5.52 10.01 8.04
CA ALA A 329 5.03 10.28 9.38
C ALA A 329 5.49 9.19 10.34
N THR A 330 5.91 9.58 11.54
CA THR A 330 6.33 8.66 12.61
C THR A 330 5.64 9.04 13.90
N PHE A 331 5.01 8.08 14.57
CA PHE A 331 4.33 8.26 15.85
C PHE A 331 4.27 6.93 16.61
N GLU A 332 3.90 6.99 17.88
CA GLU A 332 3.58 5.82 18.69
C GLU A 332 2.06 5.61 18.77
N GLU A 333 1.62 4.42 19.13
CA GLU A 333 0.18 4.13 19.29
C GLU A 333 -0.51 5.07 20.30
N SER A 334 0.21 5.52 21.31
CA SER A 334 -0.25 6.52 22.31
C SER A 334 -0.72 7.84 21.67
N PHE A 335 -0.17 8.21 20.50
CA PHE A 335 -0.66 9.35 19.72
C PHE A 335 -2.14 9.20 19.36
N LEU A 336 -2.59 8.00 19.00
CA LEU A 336 -3.99 7.74 18.66
C LEU A 336 -4.87 7.64 19.93
N LEU A 337 -4.36 7.01 20.99
CA LEU A 337 -5.08 6.77 22.22
C LEU A 337 -5.31 8.05 23.03
N SER A 338 -4.48 9.08 22.85
CA SER A 338 -4.59 10.37 23.54
C SER A 338 -5.47 11.40 22.81
N GLY A 339 -6.15 11.00 21.73
CA GLY A 339 -7.11 11.83 21.02
C GLY A 339 -8.38 12.06 21.83
N ASP A 340 -8.97 13.27 21.68
CA ASP A 340 -10.23 13.68 22.32
C ASP A 340 -11.41 12.81 21.93
#